data_a23158c0997b2e79a909a7a33f1eabb0
#
_entry.id   a23158c0997b2e79a909a7a33f1eabb0
#
_cell.length_a   1.000
_cell.length_b   1.000
_cell.length_c   1.000
_cell.angle_alpha   90.00
_cell.angle_beta   90.00
_cell.angle_gamma   90.00
#
_symmetry.space_group_name_H-M   'P 1'
#
loop_
_entity.id
_entity.type
_entity.pdbx_description
1 polymer ?
#
loop_
_entity_poly.entity_id
_entity_poly.type
_entity_poly.pdbx_seq_one_letter_code
_entity_poly.pdbx_strand_id
1 'polypeptide(L)'
;MKIRKLESINAFVAVDLEDTPGRGVVRTSKKILQGGAKDLARSVTYGLASLDIKETGISAGISTPPEEKKESIEKFFKEINEWDDEFSFTAGLGVTPADTGEENPEERLELVAFGSVTSALTAKPDATTAVIDDKILDSFLKKMLSEKGLEIVESDDPFNEEADLLFCGSKVGAIDHEIANGLSFSVVIPTAPLPLTTRAIAVCKRNDILALPDFVTTSGPLIKNKDEITKTLSSIINEVINHADGPLIGACERAEVFLSSWNSELPFGRPMAP
;
A
#
# COMPACT_ATOMS: atom_id res chain seq x y z
N MET A 1 -6.31 17.84 -1.87
CA MET A 1 -6.39 16.78 -2.92
C MET A 1 -6.99 17.34 -4.19
N LYS A 2 -6.30 17.23 -5.31
CA LYS A 2 -6.70 17.76 -6.63
C LYS A 2 -6.71 16.67 -7.68
N ILE A 3 -7.65 16.73 -8.60
CA ILE A 3 -7.69 15.90 -9.81
C ILE A 3 -7.26 16.75 -10.99
N ARG A 4 -6.15 16.42 -11.62
CA ARG A 4 -5.65 17.04 -12.85
C ARG A 4 -5.96 16.11 -14.02
N LYS A 5 -6.73 16.57 -14.99
CA LYS A 5 -7.09 15.80 -16.18
C LYS A 5 -6.10 16.08 -17.29
N LEU A 6 -5.78 15.06 -18.07
CA LEU A 6 -5.03 15.20 -19.30
C LEU A 6 -5.94 15.71 -20.43
N GLU A 7 -5.35 16.40 -21.40
CA GLU A 7 -6.08 16.95 -22.55
C GLU A 7 -6.06 15.98 -23.75
N SER A 8 -4.97 15.23 -23.92
CA SER A 8 -4.76 14.38 -25.08
C SER A 8 -5.52 13.03 -25.02
N ILE A 9 -5.87 12.57 -23.82
CA ILE A 9 -6.51 11.27 -23.59
C ILE A 9 -7.46 11.31 -22.38
N ASN A 10 -8.31 10.29 -22.26
CA ASN A 10 -9.16 10.12 -21.08
C ASN A 10 -8.37 9.59 -19.88
N ALA A 11 -7.58 10.46 -19.29
CA ALA A 11 -6.74 10.15 -18.13
C ALA A 11 -6.76 11.29 -17.11
N PHE A 12 -6.30 10.99 -15.91
CA PHE A 12 -6.15 11.96 -14.82
C PHE A 12 -5.06 11.54 -13.85
N VAL A 13 -4.55 12.52 -13.09
CA VAL A 13 -3.70 12.31 -11.91
C VAL A 13 -4.42 12.88 -10.69
N ALA A 14 -4.61 12.05 -9.67
CA ALA A 14 -4.98 12.48 -8.33
C ALA A 14 -3.71 12.87 -7.58
N VAL A 15 -3.62 14.11 -7.11
CA VAL A 15 -2.51 14.68 -6.35
C VAL A 15 -3.02 14.99 -4.95
N ASP A 16 -2.43 14.42 -3.92
CA ASP A 16 -2.94 14.58 -2.56
C ASP A 16 -2.58 15.94 -1.95
N LEU A 17 -1.31 16.35 -2.03
CA LEU A 17 -0.82 17.67 -1.62
C LEU A 17 -0.27 18.38 -2.85
N GLU A 18 -0.70 19.62 -3.10
CA GLU A 18 -0.24 20.42 -4.24
C GLU A 18 1.16 21.01 -3.96
N ASP A 19 1.84 21.45 -5.01
CA ASP A 19 3.13 22.15 -4.95
C ASP A 19 4.25 21.34 -4.27
N THR A 20 4.22 20.02 -4.41
CA THR A 20 5.16 19.10 -3.76
C THR A 20 5.53 17.98 -4.73
N PRO A 21 6.80 17.53 -4.81
CA PRO A 21 7.19 16.37 -5.59
C PRO A 21 6.31 15.17 -5.29
N GLY A 22 5.90 14.45 -6.34
CA GLY A 22 4.88 13.40 -6.21
C GLY A 22 5.38 12.01 -6.57
N ARG A 23 4.97 11.03 -5.78
CA ARG A 23 5.28 9.61 -5.99
C ARG A 23 4.02 8.76 -5.96
N GLY A 24 3.91 7.80 -6.87
CA GLY A 24 2.73 6.93 -6.83
C GLY A 24 2.60 5.95 -7.99
N VAL A 25 1.37 5.55 -8.30
CA VAL A 25 1.07 4.47 -9.22
C VAL A 25 0.26 4.95 -10.42
N VAL A 26 0.58 4.46 -11.63
CA VAL A 26 -0.25 4.63 -12.82
C VAL A 26 -0.94 3.32 -13.18
N ARG A 27 -2.24 3.38 -13.47
CA ARG A 27 -3.09 2.24 -13.79
C ARG A 27 -3.87 2.48 -15.07
N THR A 28 -4.15 1.41 -15.82
CA THR A 28 -5.00 1.47 -17.01
C THR A 28 -6.06 0.37 -16.99
N SER A 29 -7.26 0.73 -17.44
CA SER A 29 -8.40 -0.17 -17.60
C SER A 29 -9.43 0.51 -18.52
N LYS A 30 -10.49 -0.23 -18.95
CA LYS A 30 -11.61 0.37 -19.67
C LYS A 30 -12.20 1.59 -18.95
N LYS A 31 -12.18 1.59 -17.61
CA LYS A 31 -12.64 2.70 -16.78
C LYS A 31 -11.91 2.69 -15.45
N ILE A 32 -11.21 3.76 -15.14
CA ILE A 32 -10.62 4.01 -13.81
C ILE A 32 -11.43 5.09 -13.09
N LEU A 33 -11.83 4.80 -11.85
CA LEU A 33 -12.60 5.73 -11.02
C LEU A 33 -11.68 6.64 -10.21
N GLN A 34 -12.02 7.93 -10.17
CA GLN A 34 -11.25 8.95 -9.43
C GLN A 34 -11.25 8.70 -7.91
N GLY A 35 -12.34 8.16 -7.35
CA GLY A 35 -12.43 7.83 -5.91
C GLY A 35 -11.29 6.92 -5.47
N GLY A 36 -11.18 5.73 -6.04
CA GLY A 36 -10.11 4.80 -5.69
C GLY A 36 -8.69 5.30 -6.02
N ALA A 37 -8.55 6.24 -6.97
CA ALA A 37 -7.26 6.89 -7.19
C ALA A 37 -6.90 7.88 -6.08
N LYS A 38 -7.89 8.60 -5.55
CA LYS A 38 -7.71 9.50 -4.39
C LYS A 38 -7.28 8.73 -3.15
N ASP A 39 -7.93 7.59 -2.89
CA ASP A 39 -7.62 6.75 -1.72
C ASP A 39 -6.19 6.20 -1.79
N LEU A 40 -5.75 5.77 -2.99
CA LEU A 40 -4.38 5.32 -3.22
C LEU A 40 -3.36 6.47 -3.09
N ALA A 41 -3.63 7.64 -3.65
CA ALA A 41 -2.75 8.80 -3.50
C ALA A 41 -2.58 9.15 -2.00
N ARG A 42 -3.67 9.10 -1.23
CA ARG A 42 -3.66 9.32 0.21
C ARG A 42 -2.81 8.28 0.95
N SER A 43 -2.95 6.98 0.64
CA SER A 43 -2.13 5.93 1.24
C SER A 43 -0.63 6.16 1.00
N VAL A 44 -0.24 6.58 -0.22
CA VAL A 44 1.16 6.91 -0.53
C VAL A 44 1.63 8.13 0.27
N THR A 45 0.83 9.20 0.41
CA THR A 45 1.19 10.37 1.23
C THR A 45 1.50 9.96 2.67
N TYR A 46 0.65 9.11 3.26
CA TYR A 46 0.88 8.65 4.63
C TYR A 46 2.08 7.71 4.76
N GLY A 47 2.35 6.90 3.73
CA GLY A 47 3.58 6.09 3.67
C GLY A 47 4.85 6.94 3.65
N LEU A 48 4.89 7.95 2.79
CA LEU A 48 5.99 8.91 2.72
C LEU A 48 6.16 9.67 4.04
N ALA A 49 5.06 10.16 4.60
CA ALA A 49 5.06 10.88 5.87
C ALA A 49 5.52 10.01 7.06
N SER A 50 5.18 8.71 7.06
CA SER A 50 5.64 7.76 8.07
C SER A 50 7.16 7.54 8.04
N LEU A 51 7.82 7.87 6.94
CA LEU A 51 9.26 7.81 6.73
C LEU A 51 9.93 9.18 6.76
N ASP A 52 9.23 10.22 7.22
CA ASP A 52 9.70 11.60 7.26
C ASP A 52 10.14 12.17 5.88
N ILE A 53 9.49 11.71 4.80
CA ILE A 53 9.74 12.16 3.42
C ILE A 53 8.73 13.25 3.05
N LYS A 54 9.22 14.44 2.67
CA LYS A 54 8.41 15.60 2.25
C LYS A 54 8.04 15.51 0.77
N GLU A 55 7.26 14.51 0.42
CA GLU A 55 6.69 14.31 -0.91
C GLU A 55 5.18 14.02 -0.78
N THR A 56 4.44 14.16 -1.89
CA THR A 56 3.02 13.84 -1.94
C THR A 56 2.75 12.49 -2.61
N GLY A 57 1.70 11.84 -2.18
CA GLY A 57 1.16 10.70 -2.92
C GLY A 57 0.40 11.15 -4.15
N ILE A 58 0.62 10.46 -5.27
CA ILE A 58 -0.11 10.62 -6.51
C ILE A 58 -0.67 9.29 -6.99
N SER A 59 -1.75 9.32 -7.78
CA SER A 59 -2.28 8.12 -8.42
C SER A 59 -2.92 8.48 -9.74
N ALA A 60 -2.42 7.89 -10.83
CA ALA A 60 -2.94 8.14 -12.15
C ALA A 60 -3.88 7.03 -12.64
N GLY A 61 -4.89 7.44 -13.43
CA GLY A 61 -5.82 6.54 -14.09
C GLY A 61 -5.97 6.86 -15.56
N ILE A 62 -5.71 5.87 -16.41
CA ILE A 62 -5.90 5.92 -17.86
C ILE A 62 -7.11 5.06 -18.20
N SER A 63 -8.19 5.68 -18.69
CA SER A 63 -9.40 4.96 -19.12
C SER A 63 -9.36 4.77 -20.63
N THR A 64 -9.04 3.55 -21.07
CA THR A 64 -8.84 3.22 -22.48
C THR A 64 -9.26 1.78 -22.79
N PRO A 65 -9.75 1.48 -23.99
CA PRO A 65 -10.00 0.11 -24.42
C PRO A 65 -8.67 -0.64 -24.61
N PRO A 66 -8.69 -1.99 -24.49
CA PRO A 66 -7.47 -2.80 -24.53
C PRO A 66 -6.60 -2.61 -25.79
N GLU A 67 -7.22 -2.39 -26.93
CA GLU A 67 -6.59 -2.20 -28.23
C GLU A 67 -5.80 -0.88 -28.35
N GLU A 68 -6.20 0.15 -27.61
CA GLU A 68 -5.55 1.48 -27.60
C GLU A 68 -4.59 1.67 -26.41
N LYS A 69 -4.45 0.66 -25.57
CA LYS A 69 -3.72 0.73 -24.30
C LYS A 69 -2.31 1.27 -24.46
N LYS A 70 -1.51 0.72 -25.37
CA LYS A 70 -0.12 1.11 -25.58
C LYS A 70 0.01 2.57 -25.98
N GLU A 71 -0.78 3.00 -26.96
CA GLU A 71 -0.80 4.39 -27.44
C GLU A 71 -1.22 5.36 -26.33
N SER A 72 -2.24 4.97 -25.53
CA SER A 72 -2.71 5.79 -24.41
C SER A 72 -1.66 5.95 -23.31
N ILE A 73 -0.86 4.91 -23.00
CA ILE A 73 0.23 4.99 -22.05
C ILE A 73 1.35 5.91 -22.57
N GLU A 74 1.72 5.79 -23.85
CA GLU A 74 2.73 6.66 -24.48
C GLU A 74 2.31 8.14 -24.44
N LYS A 75 1.03 8.43 -24.79
CA LYS A 75 0.47 9.79 -24.72
C LYS A 75 0.43 10.32 -23.29
N PHE A 76 0.07 9.46 -22.31
CA PHE A 76 0.06 9.81 -20.91
C PHE A 76 1.43 10.32 -20.45
N PHE A 77 2.49 9.54 -20.63
CA PHE A 77 3.82 9.94 -20.20
C PHE A 77 4.36 11.13 -21.00
N LYS A 78 4.03 11.25 -22.29
CA LYS A 78 4.41 12.42 -23.08
C LYS A 78 3.82 13.69 -22.47
N GLU A 79 2.52 13.72 -22.16
CA GLU A 79 1.85 14.92 -21.62
C GLU A 79 2.32 15.20 -20.17
N ILE A 80 2.51 14.17 -19.33
CA ILE A 80 3.05 14.34 -17.96
C ILE A 80 4.44 14.98 -17.97
N ASN A 81 5.30 14.59 -18.91
CA ASN A 81 6.64 15.15 -19.04
C ASN A 81 6.64 16.62 -19.51
N GLU A 82 5.52 17.12 -20.01
CA GLU A 82 5.33 18.54 -20.34
C GLU A 82 4.86 19.38 -19.14
N TRP A 83 4.45 18.72 -18.06
CA TRP A 83 4.07 19.40 -16.82
C TRP A 83 5.30 19.82 -16.03
N ASP A 84 5.20 20.95 -15.34
CA ASP A 84 6.28 21.50 -14.49
C ASP A 84 6.22 20.87 -13.07
N ASP A 85 5.97 19.58 -13.01
CA ASP A 85 5.83 18.82 -11.76
C ASP A 85 6.86 17.69 -11.70
N GLU A 86 7.46 17.50 -10.54
CA GLU A 86 8.36 16.37 -10.27
C GLU A 86 7.56 15.11 -9.88
N PHE A 87 6.90 14.48 -10.86
CA PHE A 87 6.11 13.26 -10.65
C PHE A 87 6.87 12.01 -11.05
N SER A 88 6.84 10.98 -10.18
CA SER A 88 7.36 9.65 -10.47
C SER A 88 6.28 8.59 -10.29
N PHE A 89 6.17 7.67 -11.26
CA PHE A 89 5.17 6.61 -11.25
C PHE A 89 5.80 5.22 -11.26
N THR A 90 5.23 4.32 -10.47
CA THR A 90 5.43 2.88 -10.58
C THR A 90 4.28 2.24 -11.35
N ALA A 91 4.54 1.07 -11.93
CA ALA A 91 3.56 0.32 -12.67
C ALA A 91 2.49 -0.27 -11.75
N GLY A 92 1.22 -0.01 -12.09
CA GLY A 92 0.05 -0.59 -11.46
C GLY A 92 -0.76 -1.45 -12.42
N LEU A 93 -2.04 -1.68 -12.10
CA LEU A 93 -2.92 -2.50 -12.91
C LEU A 93 -2.88 -2.10 -14.39
N GLY A 94 -2.54 -3.07 -15.24
CA GLY A 94 -2.55 -2.88 -16.68
C GLY A 94 -1.37 -2.08 -17.24
N VAL A 95 -0.45 -1.60 -16.45
CA VAL A 95 0.79 -0.93 -16.86
C VAL A 95 1.97 -1.83 -16.55
N THR A 96 2.98 -1.87 -17.40
CA THR A 96 4.17 -2.69 -17.18
C THR A 96 5.31 -1.87 -16.60
N PRO A 97 6.28 -2.48 -15.90
CA PRO A 97 7.47 -1.78 -15.44
C PRO A 97 8.24 -1.05 -16.55
N ALA A 98 8.27 -1.64 -17.75
CA ALA A 98 8.92 -1.01 -18.92
C ALA A 98 8.21 0.29 -19.36
N ASP A 99 6.88 0.38 -19.18
CA ASP A 99 6.12 1.60 -19.50
C ASP A 99 6.47 2.78 -18.56
N THR A 100 6.87 2.48 -17.33
CA THR A 100 7.25 3.49 -16.32
C THR A 100 8.75 3.74 -16.23
N GLY A 101 9.56 2.99 -16.98
CA GLY A 101 11.02 3.05 -16.87
C GLY A 101 11.59 2.42 -15.60
N GLU A 102 10.81 1.56 -14.92
CA GLU A 102 11.25 0.86 -13.71
C GLU A 102 12.29 -0.22 -14.09
N GLU A 103 13.52 -0.06 -13.59
CA GLU A 103 14.65 -0.92 -13.95
C GLU A 103 14.64 -2.27 -13.21
N ASN A 104 14.25 -2.27 -11.93
CA ASN A 104 14.33 -3.44 -11.05
C ASN A 104 12.98 -3.77 -10.37
N PRO A 105 11.95 -4.22 -11.12
CA PRO A 105 10.63 -4.49 -10.55
C PRO A 105 10.63 -5.66 -9.55
N GLU A 106 11.47 -6.68 -9.77
CA GLU A 106 11.60 -7.82 -8.84
C GLU A 106 12.18 -7.38 -7.50
N GLU A 107 13.21 -6.53 -7.50
CA GLU A 107 13.79 -5.95 -6.28
C GLU A 107 12.73 -5.16 -5.50
N ARG A 108 11.91 -4.37 -6.18
CA ARG A 108 10.80 -3.65 -5.53
C ARG A 108 9.83 -4.60 -4.85
N LEU A 109 9.42 -5.69 -5.52
CA LEU A 109 8.51 -6.69 -4.94
C LEU A 109 9.17 -7.41 -3.75
N GLU A 110 10.44 -7.77 -3.86
CA GLU A 110 11.20 -8.37 -2.76
C GLU A 110 11.26 -7.42 -1.54
N LEU A 111 11.47 -6.12 -1.75
CA LEU A 111 11.51 -5.14 -0.67
C LEU A 111 10.14 -4.91 -0.02
N VAL A 112 9.04 -4.99 -0.79
CA VAL A 112 7.67 -4.99 -0.22
C VAL A 112 7.48 -6.22 0.68
N ALA A 113 7.79 -7.42 0.17
CA ALA A 113 7.67 -8.65 0.95
C ALA A 113 8.54 -8.61 2.22
N PHE A 114 9.78 -8.11 2.11
CA PHE A 114 10.70 -7.97 3.24
C PHE A 114 10.17 -7.01 4.31
N GLY A 115 9.61 -5.86 3.90
CA GLY A 115 8.98 -4.91 4.82
C GLY A 115 7.76 -5.50 5.52
N SER A 116 6.91 -6.23 4.78
CA SER A 116 5.73 -6.90 5.34
C SER A 116 6.11 -7.99 6.34
N VAL A 117 7.09 -8.85 6.03
CA VAL A 117 7.58 -9.89 6.96
C VAL A 117 8.24 -9.26 8.19
N THR A 118 9.05 -8.21 8.02
CA THR A 118 9.66 -7.47 9.13
C THR A 118 8.59 -6.92 10.07
N SER A 119 7.56 -6.28 9.52
CA SER A 119 6.46 -5.71 10.30
C SER A 119 5.66 -6.80 11.04
N ALA A 120 5.39 -7.93 10.37
CA ALA A 120 4.67 -9.07 10.94
C ALA A 120 5.40 -9.65 12.16
N LEU A 121 6.70 -9.95 11.99
CA LEU A 121 7.51 -10.54 13.06
C LEU A 121 7.87 -9.54 14.18
N THR A 122 7.79 -8.24 13.92
CA THR A 122 7.85 -7.23 14.97
C THR A 122 6.56 -7.21 15.78
N ALA A 123 5.40 -7.32 15.12
CA ALA A 123 4.10 -7.33 15.78
C ALA A 123 3.83 -8.63 16.56
N LYS A 124 4.30 -9.77 16.05
CA LYS A 124 4.14 -11.10 16.65
C LYS A 124 5.43 -11.92 16.49
N PRO A 125 6.41 -11.72 17.41
CA PRO A 125 7.71 -12.39 17.32
C PRO A 125 7.67 -13.91 17.53
N ASP A 126 6.62 -14.40 18.19
CA ASP A 126 6.37 -15.79 18.49
C ASP A 126 5.46 -16.49 17.47
N ALA A 127 5.18 -15.85 16.33
CA ALA A 127 4.38 -16.44 15.25
C ALA A 127 5.04 -17.70 14.70
N THR A 128 4.23 -18.73 14.44
CA THR A 128 4.65 -20.04 13.93
C THR A 128 3.99 -20.40 12.61
N THR A 129 2.82 -19.81 12.32
CA THR A 129 2.00 -20.15 11.15
C THR A 129 1.61 -18.88 10.37
N ALA A 130 1.53 -19.02 9.06
CA ALA A 130 1.13 -17.92 8.17
C ALA A 130 0.27 -18.39 7.01
N VAL A 131 -0.69 -17.55 6.61
CA VAL A 131 -1.51 -17.69 5.40
C VAL A 131 -1.21 -16.51 4.47
N ILE A 132 -1.22 -16.74 3.16
CA ILE A 132 -0.90 -15.73 2.14
C ILE A 132 -2.05 -15.58 1.15
N ASP A 133 -2.66 -14.39 1.09
CA ASP A 133 -3.60 -13.93 0.06
C ASP A 133 -2.96 -12.83 -0.81
N ASP A 134 -1.86 -13.17 -1.47
CA ASP A 134 -1.18 -12.29 -2.42
C ASP A 134 -0.42 -13.09 -3.47
N LYS A 135 -1.00 -13.24 -4.66
CA LYS A 135 -0.40 -14.03 -5.74
C LYS A 135 0.87 -13.38 -6.33
N ILE A 136 1.05 -12.07 -6.17
CA ILE A 136 2.20 -11.34 -6.73
C ILE A 136 3.43 -11.55 -5.83
N LEU A 137 3.23 -11.50 -4.52
CA LEU A 137 4.32 -11.63 -3.54
C LEU A 137 4.48 -13.05 -2.99
N ASP A 138 3.61 -14.00 -3.38
CA ASP A 138 3.56 -15.37 -2.85
C ASP A 138 4.94 -16.03 -2.72
N SER A 139 5.70 -16.07 -3.79
CA SER A 139 7.02 -16.72 -3.82
C SER A 139 8.05 -16.04 -2.90
N PHE A 140 8.04 -14.72 -2.82
CA PHE A 140 8.93 -13.96 -1.94
C PHE A 140 8.56 -14.18 -0.47
N LEU A 141 7.26 -14.09 -0.14
CA LEU A 141 6.75 -14.29 1.21
C LEU A 141 7.02 -15.71 1.70
N LYS A 142 6.67 -16.74 0.91
CA LYS A 142 6.93 -18.14 1.24
C LYS A 142 8.40 -18.40 1.54
N LYS A 143 9.30 -17.91 0.68
CA LYS A 143 10.74 -18.04 0.91
C LYS A 143 11.15 -17.41 2.22
N MET A 144 10.81 -16.15 2.46
CA MET A 144 11.24 -15.39 3.63
C MET A 144 10.67 -15.98 4.94
N LEU A 145 9.38 -16.37 4.94
CA LEU A 145 8.72 -16.96 6.11
C LEU A 145 9.31 -18.34 6.44
N SER A 146 9.55 -19.18 5.42
CA SER A 146 10.21 -20.49 5.61
C SER A 146 11.65 -20.35 6.16
N GLU A 147 12.42 -19.35 5.69
CA GLU A 147 13.75 -19.03 6.23
C GLU A 147 13.69 -18.58 7.70
N LYS A 148 12.55 -18.07 8.16
CA LYS A 148 12.28 -17.73 9.56
C LYS A 148 11.67 -18.89 10.37
N GLY A 149 11.43 -20.04 9.73
CA GLY A 149 10.89 -21.23 10.39
C GLY A 149 9.37 -21.27 10.56
N LEU A 150 8.64 -20.41 9.86
CA LEU A 150 7.17 -20.43 9.90
C LEU A 150 6.61 -21.51 8.95
N GLU A 151 5.55 -22.17 9.38
CA GLU A 151 4.73 -23.05 8.56
C GLU A 151 3.78 -22.20 7.70
N ILE A 152 3.71 -22.49 6.40
CA ILE A 152 2.77 -21.85 5.48
C ILE A 152 1.54 -22.74 5.34
N VAL A 153 0.40 -22.24 5.74
CA VAL A 153 -0.90 -22.89 5.54
C VAL A 153 -1.40 -22.55 4.14
N GLU A 154 -1.32 -23.53 3.24
CA GLU A 154 -1.77 -23.37 1.86
C GLU A 154 -3.28 -23.54 1.78
N SER A 155 -3.99 -22.60 1.14
CA SER A 155 -5.45 -22.64 1.03
C SER A 155 -5.95 -21.93 -0.22
N ASP A 156 -7.03 -22.45 -0.78
CA ASP A 156 -7.81 -21.77 -1.84
C ASP A 156 -8.80 -20.75 -1.26
N ASP A 157 -9.00 -20.76 0.07
CA ASP A 157 -9.86 -19.83 0.80
C ASP A 157 -9.15 -19.26 2.03
N PRO A 158 -8.15 -18.38 1.80
CA PRO A 158 -7.22 -17.93 2.83
C PRO A 158 -7.87 -17.20 4.01
N PHE A 159 -9.05 -16.59 3.82
CA PHE A 159 -9.74 -15.86 4.90
C PHE A 159 -10.50 -16.75 5.88
N ASN A 160 -10.73 -18.02 5.54
CA ASN A 160 -11.41 -19.00 6.41
C ASN A 160 -10.42 -19.93 7.15
N GLU A 161 -9.13 -19.68 7.04
CA GLU A 161 -8.11 -20.45 7.74
C GLU A 161 -7.85 -19.91 9.16
N GLU A 162 -7.15 -20.72 9.96
CA GLU A 162 -6.67 -20.35 11.29
C GLU A 162 -5.14 -20.36 11.30
N ALA A 163 -4.51 -19.21 11.61
CA ALA A 163 -3.07 -19.08 11.74
C ALA A 163 -2.70 -17.84 12.56
N ASP A 164 -1.41 -17.70 12.90
CA ASP A 164 -0.93 -16.49 13.57
C ASP A 164 -1.00 -15.25 12.68
N LEU A 165 -0.57 -15.39 11.42
CA LEU A 165 -0.37 -14.30 10.48
C LEU A 165 -1.22 -14.47 9.20
N LEU A 166 -1.90 -13.40 8.77
CA LEU A 166 -2.53 -13.30 7.45
C LEU A 166 -1.86 -12.21 6.64
N PHE A 167 -1.14 -12.56 5.58
CA PHE A 167 -0.65 -11.63 4.57
C PHE A 167 -1.71 -11.41 3.49
N CYS A 168 -2.18 -10.17 3.31
CA CYS A 168 -3.29 -9.87 2.42
C CYS A 168 -2.99 -8.71 1.47
N GLY A 169 -3.16 -8.94 0.17
CA GLY A 169 -2.85 -7.97 -0.88
C GLY A 169 -3.54 -8.22 -2.21
N SER A 170 -4.48 -9.15 -2.27
CA SER A 170 -5.14 -9.57 -3.52
C SER A 170 -5.89 -8.43 -4.22
N LYS A 171 -6.52 -7.53 -3.47
CA LYS A 171 -7.25 -6.35 -4.01
C LYS A 171 -7.56 -5.32 -2.93
N VAL A 172 -7.86 -4.09 -3.35
CA VAL A 172 -8.42 -3.05 -2.48
C VAL A 172 -9.75 -3.52 -1.88
N GLY A 173 -9.91 -3.37 -0.56
CA GLY A 173 -11.10 -3.81 0.16
C GLY A 173 -11.32 -5.32 0.14
N ALA A 174 -10.25 -6.12 0.03
CA ALA A 174 -10.33 -7.60 0.06
C ALA A 174 -11.02 -8.09 1.33
N ILE A 175 -10.75 -7.45 2.46
CA ILE A 175 -11.32 -7.75 3.76
C ILE A 175 -12.35 -6.68 4.10
N ASP A 176 -13.63 -7.02 3.97
CA ASP A 176 -14.74 -6.21 4.47
C ASP A 176 -15.12 -6.61 5.90
N HIS A 177 -16.18 -6.02 6.43
CA HIS A 177 -16.60 -6.27 7.82
C HIS A 177 -17.18 -7.68 8.03
N GLU A 178 -17.72 -8.33 6.99
CA GLU A 178 -18.25 -9.69 7.07
C GLU A 178 -17.10 -10.70 7.14
N ILE A 179 -16.12 -10.56 6.24
CA ILE A 179 -14.89 -11.35 6.26
C ILE A 179 -14.14 -11.12 7.57
N ALA A 180 -13.92 -9.86 7.98
CA ALA A 180 -13.21 -9.54 9.21
C ALA A 180 -13.84 -10.17 10.47
N ASN A 181 -15.15 -10.31 10.49
CA ASN A 181 -15.85 -10.94 11.63
C ASN A 181 -15.61 -12.46 11.74
N GLY A 182 -15.23 -13.12 10.64
CA GLY A 182 -14.90 -14.55 10.59
C GLY A 182 -13.41 -14.89 10.70
N LEU A 183 -12.52 -13.88 10.70
CA LEU A 183 -11.08 -14.12 10.74
C LEU A 183 -10.62 -14.78 12.04
N SER A 184 -9.74 -15.78 11.91
CA SER A 184 -9.10 -16.50 13.01
C SER A 184 -7.56 -16.31 12.96
N PHE A 185 -7.12 -15.04 13.01
CA PHE A 185 -5.71 -14.64 12.93
C PHE A 185 -5.36 -13.69 14.08
N SER A 186 -4.10 -13.72 14.55
CA SER A 186 -3.62 -12.73 15.52
C SER A 186 -3.29 -11.40 14.85
N VAL A 187 -2.69 -11.44 13.66
CA VAL A 187 -2.23 -10.26 12.93
C VAL A 187 -2.64 -10.34 11.46
N VAL A 188 -3.20 -9.26 10.93
CA VAL A 188 -3.44 -9.04 9.49
C VAL A 188 -2.38 -8.08 8.97
N ILE A 189 -1.62 -8.53 7.98
CA ILE A 189 -0.48 -7.82 7.41
C ILE A 189 -0.79 -7.46 5.96
N PRO A 190 -1.09 -6.20 5.65
CA PRO A 190 -1.21 -5.73 4.28
C PRO A 190 0.09 -5.89 3.49
N THR A 191 -0.02 -6.42 2.27
CA THR A 191 1.07 -6.54 1.28
C THR A 191 0.84 -5.66 0.05
N ALA A 192 -0.34 -5.02 0.00
CA ALA A 192 -0.73 -4.04 -1.01
C ALA A 192 -1.55 -2.91 -0.35
N PRO A 193 -1.72 -1.76 -1.03
CA PRO A 193 -2.50 -0.66 -0.47
C PRO A 193 -3.97 -1.00 -0.24
N LEU A 194 -4.49 -0.59 0.91
CA LEU A 194 -5.92 -0.55 1.25
C LEU A 194 -6.67 -1.90 1.17
N PRO A 195 -6.14 -3.03 1.67
CA PRO A 195 -6.85 -4.30 1.59
C PRO A 195 -8.02 -4.40 2.58
N LEU A 196 -8.03 -3.61 3.67
CA LEU A 196 -9.12 -3.59 4.65
C LEU A 196 -10.03 -2.38 4.45
N THR A 197 -11.35 -2.61 4.53
CA THR A 197 -12.30 -1.50 4.60
C THR A 197 -12.29 -0.84 5.98
N THR A 198 -12.77 0.39 6.08
CA THR A 198 -12.89 1.12 7.37
C THR A 198 -13.67 0.31 8.41
N ARG A 199 -14.73 -0.38 7.98
CA ARG A 199 -15.55 -1.23 8.87
C ARG A 199 -14.78 -2.49 9.30
N ALA A 200 -14.00 -3.09 8.41
CA ALA A 200 -13.17 -4.25 8.73
C ALA A 200 -12.14 -3.91 9.81
N ILE A 201 -11.49 -2.75 9.74
CA ILE A 201 -10.54 -2.28 10.76
C ILE A 201 -11.20 -2.21 12.14
N ALA A 202 -12.41 -1.66 12.22
CA ALA A 202 -13.17 -1.59 13.47
C ALA A 202 -13.56 -2.98 14.02
N VAL A 203 -13.87 -3.94 13.11
CA VAL A 203 -14.15 -5.33 13.49
C VAL A 203 -12.88 -6.03 13.99
N CYS A 204 -11.76 -5.90 13.29
CA CYS A 204 -10.46 -6.43 13.73
C CYS A 204 -10.13 -5.95 15.14
N LYS A 205 -10.24 -4.64 15.38
CA LYS A 205 -10.02 -4.05 16.71
C LYS A 205 -10.92 -4.67 17.79
N ARG A 206 -12.21 -4.85 17.52
CA ARG A 206 -13.18 -5.44 18.47
C ARG A 206 -12.87 -6.92 18.78
N ASN A 207 -12.30 -7.64 17.80
CA ASN A 207 -11.97 -9.05 17.90
C ASN A 207 -10.51 -9.29 18.33
N ASP A 208 -9.82 -8.27 18.82
CA ASP A 208 -8.41 -8.31 19.24
C ASP A 208 -7.43 -8.77 18.14
N ILE A 209 -7.77 -8.53 16.86
CA ILE A 209 -6.92 -8.79 15.71
C ILE A 209 -6.11 -7.53 15.41
N LEU A 210 -4.80 -7.63 15.36
CA LEU A 210 -3.92 -6.52 14.99
C LEU A 210 -3.95 -6.31 13.48
N ALA A 211 -4.61 -5.26 12.99
CA ALA A 211 -4.56 -4.84 11.60
C ALA A 211 -3.42 -3.83 11.42
N LEU A 212 -2.32 -4.25 10.77
CA LEU A 212 -1.16 -3.39 10.53
C LEU A 212 -1.45 -2.33 9.45
N PRO A 213 -0.79 -1.17 9.49
CA PRO A 213 -0.97 -0.11 8.49
C PRO A 213 -0.32 -0.49 7.17
N ASP A 214 -1.11 -0.56 6.08
CA ASP A 214 -0.66 -0.91 4.73
C ASP A 214 0.46 -0.01 4.23
N PHE A 215 0.35 1.30 4.45
CA PHE A 215 1.33 2.29 4.02
C PHE A 215 2.66 2.21 4.79
N VAL A 216 2.73 1.46 5.89
CA VAL A 216 3.97 1.13 6.60
C VAL A 216 4.52 -0.21 6.13
N THR A 217 3.69 -1.27 6.14
CA THR A 217 4.14 -2.63 5.79
C THR A 217 4.68 -2.72 4.36
N THR A 218 4.15 -1.92 3.43
CA THR A 218 4.54 -1.90 2.02
C THR A 218 5.63 -0.88 1.66
N SER A 219 6.15 -0.11 2.63
CA SER A 219 7.07 0.99 2.39
C SER A 219 8.54 0.59 2.17
N GLY A 220 8.87 -0.70 2.21
CA GLY A 220 10.23 -1.21 2.00
C GLY A 220 10.96 -0.60 0.78
N PRO A 221 10.34 -0.49 -0.42
CA PRO A 221 10.95 0.11 -1.60
C PRO A 221 11.35 1.59 -1.44
N LEU A 222 10.74 2.32 -0.53
CA LEU A 222 11.09 3.72 -0.26
C LEU A 222 12.40 3.84 0.54
N ILE A 223 12.73 2.81 1.34
CA ILE A 223 13.93 2.76 2.18
C ILE A 223 15.09 2.09 1.45
N LYS A 224 14.82 1.05 0.64
CA LYS A 224 15.74 0.25 -0.19
C LYS A 224 16.71 -0.66 0.58
N ASN A 225 17.39 -0.18 1.61
CA ASN A 225 18.36 -0.96 2.39
C ASN A 225 17.66 -1.87 3.41
N LYS A 226 17.90 -3.19 3.40
CA LYS A 226 17.22 -4.16 4.27
C LYS A 226 17.47 -3.95 5.77
N ASP A 227 18.67 -3.53 6.16
CA ASP A 227 18.97 -3.25 7.58
C ASP A 227 18.22 -2.00 8.06
N GLU A 228 18.14 -0.97 7.20
CA GLU A 228 17.36 0.23 7.48
C GLU A 228 15.86 -0.05 7.47
N ILE A 229 15.36 -0.91 6.55
CA ILE A 229 13.96 -1.37 6.56
C ILE A 229 13.67 -2.03 7.91
N THR A 230 14.50 -2.97 8.34
CA THR A 230 14.31 -3.66 9.62
C THR A 230 14.26 -2.68 10.78
N LYS A 231 15.23 -1.78 10.87
CA LYS A 231 15.30 -0.78 11.94
C LYS A 231 14.09 0.17 11.93
N THR A 232 13.78 0.73 10.77
CA THR A 232 12.75 1.77 10.63
C THR A 232 11.36 1.20 10.84
N LEU A 233 11.01 0.10 10.13
CA LEU A 233 9.68 -0.48 10.25
C LEU A 233 9.43 -1.09 11.62
N SER A 234 10.42 -1.77 12.22
CA SER A 234 10.27 -2.28 13.59
C SER A 234 10.08 -1.14 14.58
N SER A 235 10.76 0.00 14.41
CA SER A 235 10.55 1.16 15.27
C SER A 235 9.13 1.70 15.15
N ILE A 236 8.63 1.88 13.93
CA ILE A 236 7.26 2.39 13.69
C ILE A 236 6.22 1.42 14.25
N ILE A 237 6.34 0.12 13.96
CA ILE A 237 5.38 -0.89 14.44
C ILE A 237 5.36 -0.93 15.96
N ASN A 238 6.52 -0.94 16.64
CA ASN A 238 6.59 -0.92 18.09
C ASN A 238 5.95 0.33 18.71
N GLU A 239 6.06 1.49 18.05
CA GLU A 239 5.43 2.74 18.49
C GLU A 239 3.91 2.66 18.43
N VAL A 240 3.34 2.04 17.39
CA VAL A 240 1.90 2.11 17.10
C VAL A 240 1.12 0.86 17.53
N ILE A 241 1.79 -0.28 17.79
CA ILE A 241 1.14 -1.57 18.02
C ILE A 241 0.16 -1.56 19.20
N ASN A 242 0.46 -0.80 20.24
CA ASN A 242 -0.37 -0.67 21.44
C ASN A 242 -1.28 0.55 21.41
N HIS A 243 -1.47 1.19 20.26
CA HIS A 243 -2.34 2.35 20.15
C HIS A 243 -3.78 2.01 20.53
N ALA A 244 -4.44 2.89 21.31
CA ALA A 244 -5.79 2.65 21.85
C ALA A 244 -6.83 2.33 20.76
N ASP A 245 -6.72 2.95 19.58
CA ASP A 245 -7.62 2.76 18.44
C ASP A 245 -7.04 1.80 17.36
N GLY A 246 -5.96 1.08 17.69
CA GLY A 246 -5.29 0.10 16.83
C GLY A 246 -4.12 0.67 16.03
N PRO A 247 -3.22 -0.22 15.50
CA PRO A 247 -1.96 0.17 14.88
C PRO A 247 -2.11 1.12 13.69
N LEU A 248 -3.12 0.91 12.85
CA LEU A 248 -3.36 1.75 11.67
C LEU A 248 -3.68 3.19 12.06
N ILE A 249 -4.51 3.40 13.08
CA ILE A 249 -4.85 4.74 13.56
C ILE A 249 -3.63 5.41 14.18
N GLY A 250 -2.86 4.69 14.99
CA GLY A 250 -1.61 5.19 15.56
C GLY A 250 -0.60 5.61 14.48
N ALA A 251 -0.46 4.83 13.42
CA ALA A 251 0.41 5.18 12.29
C ALA A 251 -0.11 6.41 11.52
N CYS A 252 -1.42 6.57 11.39
CA CYS A 252 -2.00 7.79 10.82
C CYS A 252 -1.65 9.03 11.65
N GLU A 253 -1.81 8.96 12.97
CA GLU A 253 -1.51 10.08 13.86
C GLU A 253 -0.03 10.45 13.84
N ARG A 254 0.85 9.44 13.81
CA ARG A 254 2.29 9.66 13.63
C ARG A 254 2.60 10.39 12.31
N ALA A 255 2.03 9.95 11.20
CA ALA A 255 2.19 10.59 9.90
C ALA A 255 1.64 12.03 9.89
N GLU A 256 0.48 12.27 10.51
CA GLU A 256 -0.15 13.59 10.64
C GLU A 256 0.72 14.58 11.43
N VAL A 257 1.44 14.13 12.47
CA VAL A 257 2.42 14.95 13.19
C VAL A 257 3.52 15.44 12.25
N PHE A 258 4.10 14.54 11.42
CA PHE A 258 5.11 14.95 10.46
C PHE A 258 4.53 15.86 9.36
N LEU A 259 3.37 15.54 8.79
CA LEU A 259 2.71 16.38 7.78
C LEU A 259 2.48 17.80 8.29
N SER A 260 2.00 17.95 9.54
CA SER A 260 1.78 19.25 10.16
C SER A 260 3.06 20.08 10.37
N SER A 261 4.22 19.44 10.35
CA SER A 261 5.50 20.15 10.53
C SER A 261 5.94 20.97 9.31
N TRP A 262 5.36 20.71 8.13
CA TRP A 262 5.75 21.36 6.89
C TRP A 262 4.57 21.72 5.96
N ASN A 263 3.37 21.20 6.21
CA ASN A 263 2.17 21.55 5.46
C ASN A 263 1.16 22.25 6.41
N SER A 264 0.60 23.37 5.99
CA SER A 264 -0.35 24.14 6.77
C SER A 264 -1.72 23.47 6.92
N GLU A 265 -2.06 22.56 6.01
CA GLU A 265 -3.35 21.85 6.00
C GLU A 265 -3.12 20.34 5.97
N LEU A 266 -3.69 19.62 6.91
CA LEU A 266 -3.71 18.17 6.87
C LEU A 266 -4.60 17.66 5.71
N PRO A 267 -4.26 16.54 5.10
CA PRO A 267 -5.13 15.87 4.16
C PRO A 267 -6.51 15.59 4.75
N PHE A 268 -7.58 15.86 4.00
CA PHE A 268 -8.93 15.52 4.44
C PHE A 268 -9.17 14.01 4.41
N GLY A 269 -9.35 13.40 5.59
CA GLY A 269 -9.55 11.95 5.77
C GLY A 269 -8.25 11.15 5.78
N ARG A 270 -8.30 9.97 6.35
CA ARG A 270 -7.18 9.02 6.49
C ARG A 270 -7.20 7.97 5.36
N PRO A 271 -6.08 7.28 5.06
CA PRO A 271 -6.01 6.27 4.00
C PRO A 271 -6.74 4.98 4.44
N MET A 272 -7.97 4.82 3.99
CA MET A 272 -8.81 3.64 4.28
C MET A 272 -9.63 3.31 3.05
N ALA A 273 -9.83 2.02 2.76
CA ALA A 273 -10.77 1.60 1.73
C ALA A 273 -12.21 1.92 2.17
N PRO A 274 -13.07 2.32 1.22
CA PRO A 274 -14.46 2.68 1.48
C PRO A 274 -15.32 1.50 1.97
#